data_d06ecfda2f5feb887d5fb54b17f95273
#
_entry.id   d06ecfda2f5feb887d5fb54b17f95273
#
_cell.length_a   1.000
_cell.length_b   1.000
_cell.length_c   1.000
_cell.angle_alpha   90.00
_cell.angle_beta   90.00
_cell.angle_gamma   90.00
#
_symmetry.space_group_name_H-M   'P 1'
#
loop_
_entity.id
_entity.type
_entity.pdbx_description
1 polymer ?
#
loop_
_entity_poly.entity_id
_entity_poly.type
_entity_poly.pdbx_seq_one_letter_code
_entity_poly.pdbx_strand_id
1 'polypeptide(L)'
;MLDLVFYSDSTLKAQPYTTPEVIAANTGNSLKSVNQLVRYKKKHLERFGILTFEMAKLNGRGRPRKIYHLNEQQATLLITFLDNTPQVELFKVALVKQFYEMRDELTKRNINRVIEKPVKKTLMESVKNWKYTSKHAYSNINRLLIKGATGLSIKALKKKRGDAKVALDLLTSQEQEKYKQLEQKVIAYIEANFDYQLIKALLTGKEIKFTY
;
A
#
# COMPACT_ATOMS: atom_id res chain seq x y z
N MET A 1 -7.78 12.68 10.26
CA MET A 1 -7.48 13.34 8.98
C MET A 1 -8.30 12.61 7.93
N LEU A 2 -9.07 13.31 7.12
CA LEU A 2 -9.89 12.67 6.07
C LEU A 2 -8.96 12.22 4.94
N ASP A 3 -9.17 11.01 4.43
CA ASP A 3 -8.43 10.52 3.27
C ASP A 3 -8.92 11.25 2.02
N LEU A 4 -8.05 12.11 1.45
CA LEU A 4 -8.34 12.88 0.24
C LEU A 4 -7.86 12.16 -1.01
N VAL A 5 -6.92 11.23 -0.87
CA VAL A 5 -6.28 10.49 -1.95
C VAL A 5 -6.33 9.01 -1.63
N PHE A 6 -6.54 8.20 -2.65
CA PHE A 6 -6.64 6.74 -2.57
C PHE A 6 -5.65 6.08 -3.51
N TYR A 7 -5.34 4.81 -3.30
CA TYR A 7 -4.60 4.00 -4.26
C TYR A 7 -5.56 3.26 -5.21
N SER A 8 -5.20 3.16 -6.48
CA SER A 8 -5.99 2.42 -7.48
C SER A 8 -6.12 0.93 -7.17
N ASP A 9 -5.10 0.38 -6.51
CA ASP A 9 -5.04 -1.01 -6.07
C ASP A 9 -4.02 -1.18 -4.93
N SER A 10 -3.82 -2.40 -4.46
CA SER A 10 -2.89 -2.71 -3.36
C SER A 10 -1.47 -3.05 -3.82
N THR A 11 -1.17 -2.93 -5.11
CA THR A 11 0.14 -3.29 -5.66
C THR A 11 1.15 -2.15 -5.57
N LEU A 12 2.43 -2.46 -5.85
CA LEU A 12 3.49 -1.44 -5.95
C LEU A 12 3.37 -0.57 -7.22
N LYS A 13 2.49 -0.93 -8.15
CA LYS A 13 2.17 -0.16 -9.36
C LYS A 13 0.92 0.69 -9.20
N ALA A 14 0.31 0.66 -8.02
CA ALA A 14 -0.84 1.47 -7.70
C ALA A 14 -0.57 2.94 -7.99
N GLN A 15 -1.58 3.64 -8.47
CA GLN A 15 -1.50 5.07 -8.72
C GLN A 15 -2.38 5.81 -7.71
N PRO A 16 -1.88 6.88 -7.10
CA PRO A 16 -2.70 7.74 -6.26
C PRO A 16 -3.75 8.45 -7.10
N TYR A 17 -4.99 8.50 -6.60
CA TYR A 17 -6.07 9.25 -7.24
C TYR A 17 -7.00 9.89 -6.20
N THR A 18 -7.75 10.89 -6.61
CA THR A 18 -8.89 11.45 -5.87
C THR A 18 -10.16 11.41 -6.71
N THR A 19 -11.29 11.76 -6.13
CA THR A 19 -12.57 11.75 -6.82
C THR A 19 -13.30 13.09 -6.73
N PRO A 20 -14.24 13.39 -7.63
CA PRO A 20 -15.09 14.58 -7.53
C PRO A 20 -15.90 14.65 -6.24
N GLU A 21 -16.25 13.49 -5.66
CA GLU A 21 -16.96 13.40 -4.38
C GLU A 21 -16.11 13.98 -3.24
N VAL A 22 -14.83 13.61 -3.19
CA VAL A 22 -13.88 14.11 -2.19
C VAL A 22 -13.68 15.62 -2.36
N ILE A 23 -13.50 16.07 -3.60
CA ILE A 23 -13.33 17.50 -3.90
C ILE A 23 -14.58 18.27 -3.45
N ALA A 24 -15.77 17.83 -3.82
CA ALA A 24 -17.02 18.48 -3.45
C ALA A 24 -17.21 18.57 -1.92
N ALA A 25 -17.01 17.44 -1.22
CA ALA A 25 -17.17 17.34 0.24
C ALA A 25 -16.24 18.28 1.01
N ASN A 26 -15.04 18.56 0.49
CA ASN A 26 -14.02 19.34 1.18
C ASN A 26 -13.91 20.81 0.71
N THR A 27 -14.58 21.18 -0.38
CA THR A 27 -14.51 22.54 -0.95
C THR A 27 -15.80 23.35 -0.79
N GLY A 28 -16.87 22.74 -0.24
CA GLY A 28 -18.20 23.36 -0.18
C GLY A 28 -18.91 23.44 -1.55
N ASN A 29 -18.30 22.94 -2.61
CA ASN A 29 -18.92 22.88 -3.92
C ASN A 29 -19.92 21.73 -4.02
N SER A 30 -20.99 21.89 -4.81
CA SER A 30 -21.89 20.76 -5.07
C SER A 30 -21.18 19.70 -5.93
N LEU A 31 -21.47 18.42 -5.65
CA LEU A 31 -20.96 17.32 -6.47
C LEU A 31 -21.37 17.47 -7.96
N LYS A 32 -22.57 18.04 -8.20
CA LYS A 32 -23.05 18.33 -9.56
C LYS A 32 -22.14 19.31 -10.26
N SER A 33 -21.75 20.40 -9.59
CA SER A 33 -20.83 21.43 -10.13
C SER A 33 -19.44 20.86 -10.42
N VAL A 34 -18.88 20.09 -9.49
CA VAL A 34 -17.55 19.46 -9.69
C VAL A 34 -17.59 18.47 -10.85
N ASN A 35 -18.61 17.62 -10.94
CA ASN A 35 -18.77 16.69 -12.06
C ASN A 35 -18.99 17.41 -13.41
N GLN A 36 -19.69 18.54 -13.40
CA GLN A 36 -19.85 19.37 -14.59
C GLN A 36 -18.52 19.97 -15.03
N LEU A 37 -17.70 20.45 -14.08
CA LEU A 37 -16.36 20.97 -14.33
C LEU A 37 -15.44 19.89 -14.93
N VAL A 38 -15.45 18.66 -14.38
CA VAL A 38 -14.69 17.52 -14.93
C VAL A 38 -15.08 17.27 -16.40
N ARG A 39 -16.37 17.25 -16.73
CA ARG A 39 -16.84 17.02 -18.11
C ARG A 39 -16.45 18.17 -19.03
N TYR A 40 -16.61 19.40 -18.58
CA TYR A 40 -16.26 20.60 -19.37
C TYR A 40 -14.75 20.68 -19.65
N LYS A 41 -13.91 20.33 -18.65
CA LYS A 41 -12.45 20.35 -18.75
C LYS A 41 -11.84 19.04 -19.23
N LYS A 42 -12.67 18.04 -19.61
CA LYS A 42 -12.22 16.69 -19.96
C LYS A 42 -11.02 16.67 -20.92
N LYS A 43 -11.09 17.43 -22.02
CA LYS A 43 -10.00 17.50 -23.01
C LYS A 43 -8.66 17.98 -22.41
N HIS A 44 -8.70 18.87 -21.42
CA HIS A 44 -7.51 19.35 -20.73
C HIS A 44 -7.00 18.33 -19.74
N LEU A 45 -7.88 17.66 -19.01
CA LEU A 45 -7.53 16.61 -18.04
C LEU A 45 -6.90 15.40 -18.75
N GLU A 46 -7.44 15.00 -19.90
CA GLU A 46 -6.93 13.87 -20.68
C GLU A 46 -5.53 14.08 -21.27
N ARG A 47 -4.99 15.31 -21.25
CA ARG A 47 -3.57 15.56 -21.57
C ARG A 47 -2.60 14.97 -20.54
N PHE A 48 -3.09 14.68 -19.34
CA PHE A 48 -2.32 14.10 -18.23
C PHE A 48 -2.64 12.63 -18.00
N GLY A 49 -3.19 11.95 -18.97
CA GLY A 49 -3.55 10.54 -18.93
C GLY A 49 -5.05 10.31 -19.13
N ILE A 50 -5.41 9.05 -19.32
CA ILE A 50 -6.81 8.65 -19.51
C ILE A 50 -7.62 8.97 -18.26
N LEU A 51 -8.74 9.66 -18.43
CA LEU A 51 -9.68 9.91 -17.34
C LEU A 51 -10.50 8.64 -17.06
N THR A 52 -10.06 7.86 -16.08
CA THR A 52 -10.72 6.63 -15.68
C THR A 52 -11.94 6.91 -14.81
N PHE A 53 -12.83 5.94 -14.70
CA PHE A 53 -14.01 6.02 -13.83
C PHE A 53 -14.48 4.63 -13.44
N GLU A 54 -15.18 4.55 -12.33
CA GLU A 54 -16.00 3.40 -11.94
C GLU A 54 -17.47 3.73 -11.96
N MET A 55 -18.32 2.70 -12.04
CA MET A 55 -19.76 2.87 -11.94
C MET A 55 -20.18 2.72 -10.49
N ALA A 56 -20.85 3.74 -9.94
CA ALA A 56 -21.36 3.67 -8.57
C ALA A 56 -22.35 2.49 -8.44
N LYS A 57 -22.17 1.68 -7.39
CA LYS A 57 -23.18 0.68 -7.01
C LYS A 57 -24.40 1.42 -6.44
N LEU A 58 -25.58 1.13 -6.99
CA LEU A 58 -26.83 1.70 -6.50
C LEU A 58 -27.52 0.71 -5.56
N ASN A 59 -27.96 1.20 -4.40
CA ASN A 59 -28.80 0.44 -3.47
C ASN A 59 -30.30 0.65 -3.80
N GLY A 60 -30.68 0.63 -5.10
CA GLY A 60 -32.07 0.85 -5.52
C GLY A 60 -32.23 1.06 -7.02
N ARG A 61 -33.47 1.46 -7.45
CA ARG A 61 -33.76 1.77 -8.85
C ARG A 61 -33.11 3.11 -9.23
N GLY A 62 -32.42 3.16 -10.37
CA GLY A 62 -31.82 4.36 -10.92
C GLY A 62 -30.70 4.06 -11.91
N ARG A 63 -30.24 5.07 -12.66
CA ARG A 63 -29.12 4.93 -13.56
C ARG A 63 -27.80 5.03 -12.77
N PRO A 64 -26.88 4.05 -12.86
CA PRO A 64 -25.57 4.14 -12.26
C PRO A 64 -24.83 5.41 -12.70
N ARG A 65 -24.19 6.10 -11.77
CA ARG A 65 -23.40 7.30 -12.08
C ARG A 65 -21.93 6.94 -12.19
N LYS A 66 -21.20 7.70 -13.00
CA LYS A 66 -19.74 7.59 -13.10
C LYS A 66 -19.10 8.33 -11.93
N ILE A 67 -18.17 7.65 -11.25
CA ILE A 67 -17.23 8.23 -10.29
C ILE A 67 -15.89 8.32 -11.01
N TYR A 68 -15.45 9.54 -11.34
CA TYR A 68 -14.17 9.74 -12.00
C TYR A 68 -13.01 9.60 -11.03
N HIS A 69 -11.94 8.97 -11.49
CA HIS A 69 -10.67 8.89 -10.78
C HIS A 69 -9.71 9.89 -11.42
N LEU A 70 -9.32 10.88 -10.64
CA LEU A 70 -8.41 11.94 -11.06
C LEU A 70 -7.03 11.64 -10.51
N ASN A 71 -6.05 11.42 -11.37
CA ASN A 71 -4.65 11.30 -10.95
C ASN A 71 -4.13 12.63 -10.38
N GLU A 72 -2.90 12.62 -9.84
CA GLU A 72 -2.28 13.82 -9.24
C GLU A 72 -2.35 15.05 -10.15
N GLN A 73 -1.94 14.90 -11.40
CA GLN A 73 -1.89 16.01 -12.35
C GLN A 73 -3.29 16.49 -12.78
N GLN A 74 -4.22 15.57 -12.99
CA GLN A 74 -5.61 15.88 -13.31
C GLN A 74 -6.30 16.57 -12.15
N ALA A 75 -6.11 16.09 -10.91
CA ALA A 75 -6.67 16.71 -9.72
C ALA A 75 -6.08 18.11 -9.51
N THR A 76 -4.76 18.25 -9.61
CA THR A 76 -4.08 19.55 -9.49
C THR A 76 -4.60 20.54 -10.52
N LEU A 77 -4.74 20.13 -11.79
CA LEU A 77 -5.32 21.00 -12.82
C LEU A 77 -6.78 21.35 -12.50
N LEU A 78 -7.61 20.36 -12.08
CA LEU A 78 -9.03 20.60 -11.81
C LEU A 78 -9.24 21.63 -10.69
N ILE A 79 -8.44 21.54 -9.60
CA ILE A 79 -8.57 22.46 -8.47
C ILE A 79 -8.12 23.90 -8.79
N THR A 80 -7.34 24.11 -9.87
CA THR A 80 -7.03 25.47 -10.32
C THR A 80 -8.23 26.19 -10.94
N PHE A 81 -9.26 25.45 -11.36
CA PHE A 81 -10.50 26.01 -11.89
C PHE A 81 -11.57 26.28 -10.82
N LEU A 82 -11.30 25.93 -9.56
CA LEU A 82 -12.20 26.24 -8.44
C LEU A 82 -11.90 27.65 -7.91
N ASP A 83 -12.94 28.35 -7.49
CA ASP A 83 -12.81 29.65 -6.84
C ASP A 83 -11.95 29.55 -5.58
N ASN A 84 -11.14 30.60 -5.32
CA ASN A 84 -10.26 30.64 -4.16
C ASN A 84 -11.02 31.17 -2.95
N THR A 85 -11.74 30.28 -2.26
CA THR A 85 -12.23 30.54 -0.92
C THR A 85 -11.22 30.00 0.10
N PRO A 86 -11.20 30.50 1.36
CA PRO A 86 -10.29 29.98 2.39
C PRO A 86 -10.38 28.46 2.58
N GLN A 87 -11.59 27.90 2.48
CA GLN A 87 -11.81 26.44 2.53
C GLN A 87 -11.16 25.71 1.35
N VAL A 88 -11.30 26.25 0.16
CA VAL A 88 -10.72 25.68 -1.07
C VAL A 88 -9.19 25.77 -1.03
N GLU A 89 -8.63 26.85 -0.53
CA GLU A 89 -7.18 26.99 -0.38
C GLU A 89 -6.60 25.95 0.59
N LEU A 90 -7.21 25.77 1.75
CA LEU A 90 -6.80 24.73 2.72
C LEU A 90 -6.90 23.34 2.10
N PHE A 91 -7.96 23.07 1.36
CA PHE A 91 -8.13 21.79 0.66
C PHE A 91 -7.04 21.57 -0.40
N LYS A 92 -6.72 22.59 -1.21
CA LYS A 92 -5.67 22.51 -2.23
C LYS A 92 -4.33 22.12 -1.61
N VAL A 93 -3.93 22.77 -0.53
CA VAL A 93 -2.69 22.47 0.19
C VAL A 93 -2.69 21.03 0.72
N ALA A 94 -3.78 20.62 1.39
CA ALA A 94 -3.90 19.27 1.95
C ALA A 94 -3.88 18.19 0.87
N LEU A 95 -4.58 18.40 -0.25
CA LEU A 95 -4.65 17.45 -1.37
C LEU A 95 -3.28 17.25 -2.02
N VAL A 96 -2.59 18.35 -2.35
CA VAL A 96 -1.26 18.30 -2.96
C VAL A 96 -0.30 17.58 -2.02
N LYS A 97 -0.26 17.95 -0.74
CA LYS A 97 0.59 17.31 0.25
C LYS A 97 0.35 15.81 0.31
N GLN A 98 -0.90 15.37 0.36
CA GLN A 98 -1.24 13.94 0.45
C GLN A 98 -0.86 13.16 -0.82
N PHE A 99 -1.00 13.74 -2.03
CA PHE A 99 -0.51 13.11 -3.25
C PHE A 99 1.00 12.89 -3.22
N TYR A 100 1.78 13.88 -2.78
CA TYR A 100 3.23 13.77 -2.68
C TYR A 100 3.64 12.70 -1.65
N GLU A 101 3.03 12.71 -0.47
CA GLU A 101 3.29 11.71 0.58
C GLU A 101 3.03 10.28 0.08
N MET A 102 1.91 10.06 -0.61
CA MET A 102 1.56 8.74 -1.15
C MET A 102 2.50 8.30 -2.28
N ARG A 103 2.90 9.21 -3.16
CA ARG A 103 3.87 8.95 -4.21
C ARG A 103 5.25 8.60 -3.64
N ASP A 104 5.70 9.35 -2.65
CA ASP A 104 6.98 9.11 -1.99
C ASP A 104 6.99 7.77 -1.25
N GLU A 105 5.89 7.42 -0.60
CA GLU A 105 5.71 6.10 0.02
C GLU A 105 5.80 4.96 -1.01
N LEU A 106 5.11 5.07 -2.14
CA LEU A 106 5.21 4.08 -3.23
C LEU A 106 6.64 3.96 -3.77
N THR A 107 7.33 5.08 -3.92
CA THR A 107 8.73 5.10 -4.38
C THR A 107 9.63 4.37 -3.38
N LYS A 108 9.52 4.67 -2.09
CA LYS A 108 10.25 3.96 -1.02
C LYS A 108 9.96 2.46 -1.02
N ARG A 109 8.69 2.07 -1.13
CA ARG A 109 8.29 0.65 -1.20
C ARG A 109 8.90 -0.05 -2.40
N ASN A 110 8.92 0.58 -3.57
CA ASN A 110 9.56 0.02 -4.77
C ASN A 110 11.07 -0.15 -4.60
N ILE A 111 11.77 0.86 -4.06
CA ILE A 111 13.21 0.79 -3.78
C ILE A 111 13.49 -0.35 -2.79
N ASN A 112 12.75 -0.43 -1.68
CA ASN A 112 12.91 -1.48 -0.68
C ASN A 112 12.73 -2.87 -1.29
N ARG A 113 11.77 -3.05 -2.22
CA ARG A 113 11.56 -4.33 -2.91
C ARG A 113 12.72 -4.70 -3.85
N VAL A 114 13.35 -3.72 -4.47
CA VAL A 114 14.56 -3.97 -5.30
C VAL A 114 15.73 -4.41 -4.41
N ILE A 115 15.94 -3.74 -3.29
CA ILE A 115 17.02 -4.05 -2.34
C ILE A 115 16.80 -5.41 -1.65
N GLU A 116 15.56 -5.80 -1.38
CA GLU A 116 15.21 -7.05 -0.69
C GLU A 116 15.48 -8.30 -1.54
N LYS A 117 15.37 -8.21 -2.87
CA LYS A 117 15.53 -9.38 -3.74
C LYS A 117 16.82 -10.19 -3.54
N PRO A 118 18.03 -9.59 -3.46
CA PRO A 118 19.26 -10.32 -3.17
C PRO A 118 19.23 -11.02 -1.80
N VAL A 119 18.75 -10.33 -0.76
CA VAL A 119 18.67 -10.88 0.61
C VAL A 119 17.73 -12.09 0.64
N LYS A 120 16.60 -12.01 -0.06
CA LYS A 120 15.65 -13.12 -0.17
C LYS A 120 16.24 -14.35 -0.86
N LYS A 121 17.07 -14.16 -1.88
CA LYS A 121 17.80 -15.26 -2.52
C LYS A 121 18.72 -15.94 -1.51
N THR A 122 19.47 -15.18 -0.72
CA THR A 122 20.31 -15.68 0.35
C THR A 122 19.51 -16.46 1.40
N LEU A 123 18.36 -15.95 1.85
CA LEU A 123 17.49 -16.68 2.77
C LEU A 123 17.04 -18.03 2.19
N MET A 124 16.66 -18.07 0.91
CA MET A 124 16.25 -19.33 0.27
C MET A 124 17.38 -20.35 0.25
N GLU A 125 18.61 -19.91 -0.04
CA GLU A 125 19.81 -20.75 -0.02
C GLU A 125 20.14 -21.24 1.40
N SER A 126 20.08 -20.35 2.41
CA SER A 126 20.30 -20.73 3.81
C SER A 126 19.25 -21.74 4.28
N VAL A 127 17.95 -21.52 3.97
CA VAL A 127 16.89 -22.48 4.33
C VAL A 127 17.05 -23.82 3.62
N LYS A 128 17.52 -23.84 2.36
CA LYS A 128 17.78 -25.09 1.62
C LYS A 128 18.88 -25.91 2.30
N ASN A 129 19.94 -25.24 2.77
CA ASN A 129 21.10 -25.88 3.38
C ASN A 129 20.96 -26.08 4.90
N TRP A 130 19.85 -25.65 5.49
CA TRP A 130 19.61 -25.69 6.91
C TRP A 130 19.43 -27.14 7.42
N LYS A 131 20.10 -27.49 8.53
CA LYS A 131 20.01 -28.82 9.17
C LYS A 131 18.56 -29.26 9.45
N TYR A 132 17.68 -28.34 9.80
CA TYR A 132 16.26 -28.57 10.13
C TYR A 132 15.31 -28.22 8.97
N THR A 133 15.83 -28.22 7.75
CA THR A 133 15.01 -27.92 6.55
C THR A 133 13.91 -28.95 6.36
N SER A 134 12.79 -28.53 5.78
CA SER A 134 11.66 -29.37 5.42
C SER A 134 10.95 -28.80 4.19
N LYS A 135 10.05 -29.57 3.58
CA LYS A 135 9.22 -29.14 2.45
C LYS A 135 8.54 -27.78 2.68
N HIS A 136 8.22 -27.46 3.94
CA HIS A 136 7.49 -26.24 4.30
C HIS A 136 8.35 -25.21 5.05
N ALA A 137 9.66 -25.48 5.25
CA ALA A 137 10.54 -24.63 6.05
C ALA A 137 10.52 -23.16 5.57
N TYR A 138 10.74 -22.93 4.28
CA TYR A 138 10.72 -21.58 3.71
C TYR A 138 9.36 -20.88 3.91
N SER A 139 8.25 -21.59 3.66
CA SER A 139 6.91 -21.03 3.84
C SER A 139 6.64 -20.65 5.31
N ASN A 140 7.09 -21.47 6.25
CA ASN A 140 6.93 -21.21 7.69
C ASN A 140 7.79 -20.02 8.14
N ILE A 141 9.04 -19.94 7.70
CA ILE A 141 9.92 -18.79 7.94
C ILE A 141 9.30 -17.51 7.36
N ASN A 142 8.86 -17.53 6.11
CA ASN A 142 8.25 -16.35 5.47
C ASN A 142 6.98 -15.87 6.20
N ARG A 143 6.13 -16.80 6.67
CA ARG A 143 4.96 -16.45 7.51
C ARG A 143 5.37 -15.80 8.83
N LEU A 144 6.43 -16.30 9.45
CA LEU A 144 6.96 -15.76 10.69
C LEU A 144 7.51 -14.35 10.49
N LEU A 145 8.27 -14.11 9.42
CA LEU A 145 8.83 -12.81 9.06
C LEU A 145 7.72 -11.78 8.79
N ILE A 146 6.72 -12.12 7.97
CA ILE A 146 5.58 -11.23 7.70
C ILE A 146 4.85 -10.90 8.99
N LYS A 147 4.58 -11.90 9.84
CA LYS A 147 3.93 -11.65 11.13
C LYS A 147 4.76 -10.79 12.06
N GLY A 148 6.08 -11.00 12.10
CA GLY A 148 7.02 -10.19 12.88
C GLY A 148 7.09 -8.73 12.41
N ALA A 149 7.04 -8.51 11.10
CA ALA A 149 7.09 -7.18 10.51
C ALA A 149 5.78 -6.40 10.68
N THR A 150 4.64 -7.06 10.48
CA THR A 150 3.31 -6.40 10.38
C THR A 150 2.42 -6.60 11.60
N GLY A 151 2.72 -7.56 12.48
CA GLY A 151 1.82 -8.03 13.54
C GLY A 151 0.66 -8.89 13.03
N LEU A 152 0.50 -9.07 11.71
CA LEU A 152 -0.63 -9.74 11.07
C LEU A 152 -0.22 -11.05 10.41
N SER A 153 -1.13 -12.02 10.38
CA SER A 153 -0.97 -13.17 9.49
C SER A 153 -1.16 -12.74 8.02
N ILE A 154 -0.59 -13.50 7.08
CA ILE A 154 -0.76 -13.23 5.63
C ILE A 154 -2.24 -13.13 5.25
N LYS A 155 -3.10 -14.00 5.79
CA LYS A 155 -4.55 -13.97 5.54
C LYS A 155 -5.20 -12.68 6.06
N ALA A 156 -4.85 -12.25 7.28
CA ALA A 156 -5.36 -11.01 7.87
C ALA A 156 -4.83 -9.77 7.13
N LEU A 157 -3.57 -9.79 6.70
CA LEU A 157 -2.95 -8.72 5.92
C LEU A 157 -3.68 -8.53 4.59
N LYS A 158 -3.93 -9.60 3.84
CA LYS A 158 -4.69 -9.58 2.59
C LYS A 158 -6.12 -9.07 2.80
N LYS A 159 -6.81 -9.55 3.85
CA LYS A 159 -8.17 -9.06 4.17
C LYS A 159 -8.20 -7.56 4.47
N LYS A 160 -7.16 -7.04 5.12
CA LYS A 160 -7.10 -5.62 5.55
C LYS A 160 -6.66 -4.67 4.42
N ARG A 161 -5.74 -5.12 3.55
CA ARG A 161 -5.07 -4.24 2.57
C ARG A 161 -5.32 -4.62 1.11
N GLY A 162 -6.19 -5.59 0.87
CA GLY A 162 -6.48 -6.11 -0.47
C GLY A 162 -5.64 -7.32 -0.85
N ASP A 163 -5.97 -7.95 -1.97
CA ASP A 163 -5.26 -9.14 -2.43
C ASP A 163 -4.12 -8.74 -3.39
N ALA A 164 -2.93 -9.26 -3.12
CA ALA A 164 -1.77 -9.14 -3.98
C ALA A 164 -1.14 -10.51 -4.20
N LYS A 165 -0.53 -10.69 -5.38
CA LYS A 165 0.16 -11.94 -5.74
C LYS A 165 1.27 -12.28 -4.72
N VAL A 166 1.98 -11.27 -4.25
CA VAL A 166 3.05 -11.40 -3.27
C VAL A 166 2.69 -10.60 -2.03
N ALA A 167 2.61 -11.25 -0.86
CA ALA A 167 2.23 -10.60 0.40
C ALA A 167 3.15 -9.45 0.80
N LEU A 168 4.42 -9.47 0.39
CA LEU A 168 5.39 -8.39 0.63
C LEU A 168 5.01 -7.07 -0.07
N ASP A 169 4.23 -7.13 -1.14
CA ASP A 169 3.77 -5.92 -1.86
C ASP A 169 2.69 -5.16 -1.08
N LEU A 170 2.12 -5.79 -0.05
CA LEU A 170 1.14 -5.19 0.86
C LEU A 170 1.77 -4.49 2.08
N LEU A 171 3.09 -4.60 2.27
CA LEU A 171 3.80 -3.98 3.37
C LEU A 171 4.03 -2.49 3.10
N THR A 172 3.95 -1.66 4.15
CA THR A 172 4.44 -0.28 4.11
C THR A 172 5.96 -0.25 4.02
N SER A 173 6.55 0.89 3.68
CA SER A 173 8.02 1.06 3.61
C SER A 173 8.68 0.70 4.94
N GLN A 174 8.13 1.13 6.07
CA GLN A 174 8.62 0.81 7.42
C GLN A 174 8.52 -0.69 7.73
N GLU A 175 7.42 -1.34 7.37
CA GLU A 175 7.26 -2.79 7.55
C GLU A 175 8.22 -3.58 6.65
N GLN A 176 8.53 -3.10 5.45
CA GLN A 176 9.51 -3.70 4.56
C GLN A 176 10.92 -3.61 5.15
N GLU A 177 11.30 -2.48 5.74
CA GLU A 177 12.58 -2.32 6.44
C GLU A 177 12.68 -3.28 7.63
N LYS A 178 11.62 -3.34 8.45
CA LYS A 178 11.55 -4.29 9.57
C LYS A 178 11.63 -5.75 9.10
N TYR A 179 10.93 -6.09 8.01
CA TYR A 179 11.00 -7.42 7.41
C TYR A 179 12.43 -7.77 7.02
N LYS A 180 13.15 -6.88 6.34
CA LYS A 180 14.55 -7.07 5.93
C LYS A 180 15.47 -7.30 7.14
N GLN A 181 15.31 -6.53 8.21
CA GLN A 181 16.10 -6.71 9.44
C GLN A 181 15.84 -8.09 10.08
N LEU A 182 14.58 -8.51 10.14
CA LEU A 182 14.21 -9.83 10.65
C LEU A 182 14.74 -10.95 9.75
N GLU A 183 14.71 -10.77 8.44
CA GLU A 183 15.24 -11.74 7.46
C GLU A 183 16.73 -11.96 7.64
N GLN A 184 17.53 -10.90 7.83
CA GLN A 184 18.96 -10.99 8.13
C GLN A 184 19.23 -11.73 9.45
N LYS A 185 18.44 -11.45 10.51
CA LYS A 185 18.55 -12.19 11.77
C LYS A 185 18.25 -13.67 11.59
N VAL A 186 17.22 -14.02 10.82
CA VAL A 186 16.85 -15.42 10.55
C VAL A 186 17.95 -16.14 9.79
N ILE A 187 18.57 -15.50 8.80
CA ILE A 187 19.71 -16.08 8.07
C ILE A 187 20.83 -16.43 9.07
N ALA A 188 21.23 -15.49 9.95
CA ALA A 188 22.26 -15.72 10.95
C ALA A 188 21.88 -16.85 11.94
N TYR A 189 20.62 -16.95 12.36
CA TYR A 189 20.16 -18.04 13.24
C TYR A 189 20.17 -19.41 12.53
N ILE A 190 19.83 -19.46 11.25
CA ILE A 190 19.91 -20.68 10.43
C ILE A 190 21.36 -21.11 10.28
N GLU A 191 22.28 -20.20 10.01
CA GLU A 191 23.72 -20.46 9.92
C GLU A 191 24.32 -20.94 11.26
N ALA A 192 23.81 -20.42 12.38
CA ALA A 192 24.12 -20.90 13.71
C ALA A 192 23.46 -22.26 14.06
N ASN A 193 22.75 -22.88 13.11
CA ASN A 193 22.03 -24.15 13.27
C ASN A 193 20.96 -24.15 14.38
N PHE A 194 20.31 -23.01 14.63
CA PHE A 194 19.15 -22.95 15.52
C PHE A 194 17.96 -23.66 14.87
N ASP A 195 17.18 -24.39 15.68
CA ASP A 195 15.95 -24.99 15.19
C ASP A 195 14.82 -23.97 15.01
N TYR A 196 13.74 -24.39 14.36
CA TYR A 196 12.60 -23.50 14.06
C TYR A 196 11.94 -22.93 15.33
N GLN A 197 11.83 -23.71 16.42
CA GLN A 197 11.17 -23.27 17.63
C GLN A 197 11.98 -22.19 18.34
N LEU A 198 13.29 -22.36 18.38
CA LEU A 198 14.22 -21.38 18.93
C LEU A 198 14.19 -20.07 18.10
N ILE A 199 14.28 -20.17 16.78
CA ILE A 199 14.18 -19.00 15.87
C ILE A 199 12.84 -18.28 16.10
N LYS A 200 11.75 -19.01 16.19
CA LYS A 200 10.41 -18.45 16.45
C LYS A 200 10.33 -17.74 17.79
N ALA A 201 10.87 -18.32 18.85
CA ALA A 201 10.88 -17.74 20.18
C ALA A 201 11.69 -16.42 20.21
N LEU A 202 12.89 -16.42 19.65
CA LEU A 202 13.75 -15.24 19.55
C LEU A 202 13.12 -14.09 18.75
N LEU A 203 12.37 -14.40 17.69
CA LEU A 203 11.69 -13.38 16.88
C LEU A 203 10.41 -12.87 17.53
N THR A 204 9.76 -13.67 18.40
CA THR A 204 8.48 -13.30 19.03
C THR A 204 8.62 -12.81 20.47
N GLY A 205 9.86 -12.80 21.02
CA GLY A 205 10.12 -12.43 22.42
C GLY A 205 9.48 -13.38 23.45
N LYS A 206 9.18 -14.62 23.06
CA LYS A 206 8.63 -15.62 23.99
C LYS A 206 9.74 -16.29 24.76
N GLU A 207 9.56 -16.45 26.07
CA GLU A 207 10.49 -17.21 26.89
C GLU A 207 10.64 -18.65 26.37
N ILE A 208 11.88 -19.08 26.25
CA ILE A 208 12.21 -20.44 25.84
C ILE A 208 12.29 -21.26 27.12
N LYS A 209 11.32 -22.15 27.32
CA LYS A 209 11.45 -23.18 28.37
C LYS A 209 12.39 -24.25 27.82
N PHE A 210 13.62 -24.24 28.27
CA PHE A 210 14.53 -25.37 28.06
C PHE A 210 14.05 -26.52 28.96
N THR A 211 13.52 -27.56 28.36
CA THR A 211 13.36 -28.87 29.03
C THR A 211 14.72 -29.55 28.97
N TYR A 212 15.39 -29.65 30.12
CA TYR A 212 16.61 -30.45 30.29
C TYR A 212 16.27 -31.94 30.27
#